data_d3dce3707b6c343281011658c65610bc
#
_entry.id   d3dce3707b6c343281011658c65610bc
#
_cell.length_a   1.000
_cell.length_b   1.000
_cell.length_c   1.000
_cell.angle_alpha   90.00
_cell.angle_beta   90.00
_cell.angle_gamma   90.00
#
_symmetry.space_group_name_H-M   'P 1'
#
loop_
_entity.id
_entity.type
_entity.pdbx_description
1 polymer ?
#
loop_
_entity_poly.entity_id
_entity_poly.type
_entity_poly.pdbx_seq_one_letter_code
_entity_poly.pdbx_strand_id
1 'polypeptide(L)'
;TPYITNTAVNTCYAHAAKLDHIPSGIPKAAWIAMGLQSNDYIENGWYNSYNWDIYTENNFDTSATTDACIDSIKQSVREFASHPKTCLKFFYKKFISQWNDPGYQAQITIEWYSRHRDDQSDLALYFIYGNGRLILESIMNFYHFTILLGSSIFAFCSLRKHELTNTLLSLCVFGGYFFHLFWEAGGRYGLCYFVLCLPMAAWGFWKLTSRQ
;
A
#
# COMPACT_ATOMS: atom_id res chain seq x y z
N THR A 1 7.89 24.55 4.40
CA THR A 1 6.57 23.90 4.29
C THR A 1 6.43 23.29 2.90
N PRO A 2 5.80 22.11 2.73
CA PRO A 2 5.72 21.41 1.43
C PRO A 2 5.07 22.25 0.33
N TYR A 3 4.27 23.23 0.67
CA TYR A 3 3.64 24.17 -0.27
C TYR A 3 4.66 25.10 -0.96
N ILE A 4 5.62 25.62 -0.20
CA ILE A 4 6.64 26.54 -0.74
C ILE A 4 7.62 25.79 -1.66
N THR A 5 8.01 24.57 -1.28
CA THR A 5 8.87 23.71 -2.11
C THR A 5 8.19 23.31 -3.41
N ASN A 6 6.92 22.92 -3.38
CA ASN A 6 6.17 22.57 -4.60
C ASN A 6 6.03 23.77 -5.53
N THR A 7 5.73 24.97 -5.02
CA THR A 7 5.61 26.18 -5.84
C THR A 7 6.96 26.53 -6.49
N ALA A 8 8.05 26.51 -5.73
CA ALA A 8 9.39 26.81 -6.26
C ALA A 8 9.82 25.78 -7.32
N VAL A 9 9.63 24.48 -7.06
CA VAL A 9 9.96 23.41 -8.01
C VAL A 9 9.12 23.55 -9.28
N ASN A 10 7.82 23.79 -9.15
CA ASN A 10 6.91 23.97 -10.28
C ASN A 10 7.29 25.20 -11.12
N THR A 11 7.67 26.30 -10.49
CA THR A 11 8.11 27.51 -11.20
C THR A 11 9.41 27.24 -11.97
N CYS A 12 10.40 26.59 -11.34
CA CYS A 12 11.64 26.23 -12.01
C CYS A 12 11.40 25.29 -13.19
N TYR A 13 10.55 24.29 -13.02
CA TYR A 13 10.21 23.35 -14.08
C TYR A 13 9.48 24.02 -15.24
N ALA A 14 8.46 24.83 -14.96
CA ALA A 14 7.73 25.59 -15.98
C ALA A 14 8.69 26.49 -16.79
N HIS A 15 9.59 27.19 -16.11
CA HIS A 15 10.60 28.03 -16.77
C HIS A 15 11.54 27.19 -17.66
N ALA A 16 12.05 26.05 -17.13
CA ALA A 16 12.95 25.17 -17.90
C ALA A 16 12.25 24.53 -19.11
N ALA A 17 10.96 24.18 -18.97
CA ALA A 17 10.15 23.59 -20.02
C ALA A 17 9.52 24.64 -20.96
N LYS A 18 9.74 25.93 -20.73
CA LYS A 18 9.14 27.06 -21.47
C LYS A 18 7.60 27.02 -21.49
N LEU A 19 7.02 26.67 -20.34
CA LEU A 19 5.58 26.64 -20.15
C LEU A 19 5.16 27.86 -19.30
N ASP A 20 3.99 28.42 -19.57
CA ASP A 20 3.42 29.50 -18.75
C ASP A 20 3.02 28.97 -17.35
N HIS A 21 2.59 27.73 -17.29
CA HIS A 21 2.31 27.01 -16.04
C HIS A 21 2.46 25.51 -16.25
N ILE A 22 2.68 24.77 -15.16
CA ILE A 22 2.62 23.32 -15.20
C ILE A 22 1.15 22.89 -15.25
N PRO A 23 0.74 22.07 -16.24
CA PRO A 23 -0.61 21.53 -16.27
C PRO A 23 -0.91 20.75 -14.99
N SER A 24 -2.11 20.91 -14.47
CA SER A 24 -2.60 20.08 -13.37
C SER A 24 -2.63 18.62 -13.80
N GLY A 25 -2.03 17.73 -13.01
CA GLY A 25 -2.01 16.30 -13.29
C GLY A 25 -3.27 15.59 -12.78
N ILE A 26 -3.18 14.26 -12.72
CA ILE A 26 -4.24 13.41 -12.18
C ILE A 26 -4.59 13.85 -10.74
N PRO A 27 -5.87 14.11 -10.44
CA PRO A 27 -6.28 14.57 -9.10
C PRO A 27 -6.14 13.46 -8.06
N LYS A 28 -5.82 13.83 -6.81
CA LYS A 28 -5.69 12.86 -5.70
C LYS A 28 -6.96 12.04 -5.45
N ALA A 29 -8.13 12.58 -5.78
CA ALA A 29 -9.40 11.88 -5.70
C ALA A 29 -9.42 10.58 -6.53
N ALA A 30 -8.65 10.51 -7.62
CA ALA A 30 -8.56 9.32 -8.47
C ALA A 30 -7.96 8.12 -7.73
N TRP A 31 -6.96 8.33 -6.85
CA TRP A 31 -6.39 7.25 -6.03
C TRP A 31 -7.35 6.79 -4.93
N ILE A 32 -8.16 7.71 -4.37
CA ILE A 32 -9.19 7.36 -3.39
C ILE A 32 -10.30 6.56 -4.09
N ALA A 33 -10.78 7.03 -5.24
CA ALA A 33 -11.80 6.33 -6.02
C ALA A 33 -11.34 4.91 -6.39
N MET A 34 -10.13 4.78 -6.94
CA MET A 34 -9.50 3.50 -7.25
C MET A 34 -9.34 2.61 -6.02
N GLY A 35 -8.94 3.19 -4.89
CA GLY A 35 -8.77 2.50 -3.62
C GLY A 35 -10.07 1.93 -3.03
N LEU A 36 -11.24 2.36 -3.51
CA LEU A 36 -12.57 1.88 -3.10
C LEU A 36 -13.22 0.94 -4.13
N GLN A 37 -12.52 0.60 -5.20
CA GLN A 37 -13.02 -0.29 -6.24
C GLN A 37 -12.62 -1.74 -6.00
N SER A 38 -13.48 -2.67 -6.41
CA SER A 38 -13.20 -4.09 -6.57
C SER A 38 -13.10 -4.45 -8.05
N ASN A 39 -12.23 -5.40 -8.36
CA ASN A 39 -12.02 -5.91 -9.70
C ASN A 39 -11.93 -7.44 -9.60
N ASP A 40 -12.39 -8.17 -10.63
CA ASP A 40 -12.34 -9.64 -10.66
C ASP A 40 -10.92 -10.18 -10.89
N TYR A 41 -10.01 -9.35 -11.40
CA TYR A 41 -8.65 -9.75 -11.79
C TYR A 41 -7.55 -9.26 -10.86
N ILE A 42 -7.87 -8.29 -9.98
CA ILE A 42 -6.90 -7.62 -9.11
C ILE A 42 -7.50 -7.53 -7.71
N GLU A 43 -6.66 -7.57 -6.69
CA GLU A 43 -7.10 -7.43 -5.30
C GLU A 43 -7.82 -6.09 -5.03
N ASN A 44 -8.74 -6.11 -4.09
CA ASN A 44 -9.57 -4.95 -3.75
C ASN A 44 -8.74 -3.70 -3.45
N GLY A 45 -9.04 -2.62 -4.16
CA GLY A 45 -8.39 -1.33 -3.96
C GLY A 45 -6.92 -1.25 -4.40
N TRP A 46 -6.42 -2.26 -5.12
CA TRP A 46 -5.11 -2.21 -5.74
C TRP A 46 -5.13 -1.39 -7.03
N TYR A 47 -3.95 -1.02 -7.52
CA TYR A 47 -3.79 -0.31 -8.78
C TYR A 47 -4.42 -1.09 -9.94
N ASN A 48 -5.39 -0.48 -10.62
CA ASN A 48 -6.15 -1.04 -11.74
C ASN A 48 -6.22 -0.11 -12.96
N SER A 49 -5.33 0.87 -13.04
CA SER A 49 -5.27 1.92 -14.06
C SER A 49 -6.40 2.95 -14.05
N TYR A 50 -7.42 2.82 -13.20
CA TYR A 50 -8.58 3.72 -13.14
C TYR A 50 -8.18 5.20 -13.11
N ASN A 51 -7.13 5.56 -12.36
CA ASN A 51 -6.66 6.94 -12.24
C ASN A 51 -6.19 7.53 -13.58
N TRP A 52 -5.59 6.71 -14.44
CA TRP A 52 -5.17 7.10 -15.77
C TRP A 52 -6.35 7.10 -16.75
N ASP A 53 -7.15 6.06 -16.72
CA ASP A 53 -8.29 5.88 -17.61
C ASP A 53 -9.29 7.01 -17.47
N ILE A 54 -9.73 7.31 -16.22
CA ILE A 54 -10.65 8.40 -15.96
C ILE A 54 -10.08 9.79 -16.33
N TYR A 55 -8.75 9.97 -16.22
CA TYR A 55 -8.10 11.23 -16.62
C TYR A 55 -8.06 11.40 -18.13
N THR A 56 -7.79 10.34 -18.86
CA THR A 56 -7.81 10.35 -20.33
C THR A 56 -9.23 10.49 -20.88
N GLU A 57 -10.22 9.82 -20.29
CA GLU A 57 -11.64 9.93 -20.64
C GLU A 57 -12.18 11.36 -20.48
N ASN A 58 -11.67 12.10 -19.51
CA ASN A 58 -11.99 13.51 -19.30
C ASN A 58 -11.05 14.48 -20.06
N ASN A 59 -10.39 14.01 -21.14
CA ASN A 59 -9.50 14.82 -21.98
C ASN A 59 -8.39 15.52 -21.20
N PHE A 60 -7.84 14.88 -20.17
CA PHE A 60 -6.78 15.43 -19.30
C PHE A 60 -7.21 16.67 -18.49
N ASP A 61 -8.51 16.90 -18.33
CA ASP A 61 -9.04 17.96 -17.48
C ASP A 61 -9.11 17.50 -16.02
N THR A 62 -8.30 18.12 -15.17
CA THR A 62 -8.21 17.78 -13.75
C THR A 62 -9.50 18.09 -12.99
N SER A 63 -10.24 19.13 -13.37
CA SER A 63 -11.50 19.51 -12.70
C SER A 63 -12.61 18.51 -13.02
N ALA A 64 -12.82 18.23 -14.29
CA ALA A 64 -13.80 17.23 -14.75
C ALA A 64 -13.47 15.84 -14.17
N THR A 65 -12.19 15.47 -14.17
CA THR A 65 -11.72 14.21 -13.56
C THR A 65 -11.99 14.16 -12.06
N THR A 66 -11.81 15.29 -11.36
CA THR A 66 -12.09 15.37 -9.91
C THR A 66 -13.58 15.14 -9.63
N ASP A 67 -14.47 15.77 -10.39
CA ASP A 67 -15.91 15.60 -10.23
C ASP A 67 -16.34 14.15 -10.49
N ALA A 68 -15.85 13.53 -11.57
CA ALA A 68 -16.10 12.13 -11.88
C ALA A 68 -15.60 11.19 -10.78
N CYS A 69 -14.40 11.43 -10.24
CA CYS A 69 -13.86 10.66 -9.11
C CYS A 69 -14.68 10.82 -7.83
N ILE A 70 -15.15 12.04 -7.52
CA ILE A 70 -16.01 12.27 -6.36
C ILE A 70 -17.32 11.52 -6.51
N ASP A 71 -17.91 11.46 -7.69
CA ASP A 71 -19.15 10.72 -7.92
C ASP A 71 -18.92 9.19 -7.82
N SER A 72 -17.80 8.67 -8.29
CA SER A 72 -17.39 7.29 -8.08
C SER A 72 -17.23 6.95 -6.59
N ILE A 73 -16.58 7.84 -5.81
CA ILE A 73 -16.46 7.69 -4.35
C ILE A 73 -17.83 7.67 -3.67
N LYS A 74 -18.72 8.60 -4.02
CA LYS A 74 -20.09 8.64 -3.47
C LYS A 74 -20.85 7.35 -3.79
N GLN A 75 -20.71 6.83 -4.99
CA GLN A 75 -21.31 5.54 -5.40
C GLN A 75 -20.82 4.40 -4.53
N SER A 76 -19.49 4.24 -4.38
CA SER A 76 -18.90 3.22 -3.53
C SER A 76 -19.36 3.32 -2.08
N VAL A 77 -19.41 4.55 -1.52
CA VAL A 77 -19.90 4.78 -0.15
C VAL A 77 -21.39 4.41 -0.01
N ARG A 78 -22.25 4.73 -0.98
CA ARG A 78 -23.66 4.34 -0.96
C ARG A 78 -23.83 2.82 -1.02
N GLU A 79 -23.05 2.15 -1.86
CA GLU A 79 -23.05 0.69 -1.98
C GLU A 79 -22.63 0.04 -0.66
N PHE A 80 -21.55 0.51 -0.05
CA PHE A 80 -21.09 0.01 1.25
C PHE A 80 -22.11 0.26 2.37
N ALA A 81 -22.77 1.41 2.37
CA ALA A 81 -23.82 1.71 3.34
C ALA A 81 -25.05 0.80 3.17
N SER A 82 -25.41 0.51 1.91
CA SER A 82 -26.55 -0.36 1.59
C SER A 82 -26.25 -1.85 1.83
N HIS A 83 -24.97 -2.26 1.75
CA HIS A 83 -24.52 -3.64 1.87
C HIS A 83 -23.39 -3.79 2.89
N PRO A 84 -23.64 -3.69 4.21
CA PRO A 84 -22.58 -3.68 5.23
C PRO A 84 -21.69 -4.94 5.24
N LYS A 85 -22.25 -6.10 4.89
CA LYS A 85 -21.48 -7.35 4.80
C LYS A 85 -20.48 -7.30 3.64
N THR A 86 -20.86 -6.73 2.50
CA THR A 86 -20.00 -6.52 1.34
C THR A 86 -18.89 -5.51 1.68
N CYS A 87 -19.24 -4.43 2.36
CA CYS A 87 -18.27 -3.45 2.86
C CYS A 87 -17.22 -4.10 3.76
N LEU A 88 -17.63 -4.86 4.77
CA LEU A 88 -16.70 -5.55 5.67
C LEU A 88 -15.80 -6.52 4.92
N LYS A 89 -16.36 -7.31 3.99
CA LYS A 89 -15.61 -8.25 3.16
C LYS A 89 -14.60 -7.53 2.26
N PHE A 90 -14.98 -6.38 1.68
CA PHE A 90 -14.12 -5.57 0.84
C PHE A 90 -12.90 -5.10 1.62
N PHE A 91 -13.10 -4.41 2.75
CA PHE A 91 -12.00 -3.86 3.55
C PHE A 91 -11.15 -4.96 4.19
N TYR A 92 -11.74 -6.08 4.60
CA TYR A 92 -11.00 -7.22 5.09
C TYR A 92 -10.05 -7.80 4.02
N LYS A 93 -10.55 -8.04 2.80
CA LYS A 93 -9.73 -8.53 1.69
C LYS A 93 -8.62 -7.52 1.34
N LYS A 94 -8.98 -6.25 1.22
CA LYS A 94 -8.05 -5.17 0.95
C LYS A 94 -6.93 -5.11 2.01
N PHE A 95 -7.29 -5.19 3.28
CA PHE A 95 -6.33 -5.19 4.38
C PHE A 95 -5.39 -6.39 4.30
N ILE A 96 -5.94 -7.60 4.14
CA ILE A 96 -5.12 -8.81 4.08
C ILE A 96 -4.20 -8.80 2.86
N SER A 97 -4.68 -8.45 1.68
CA SER A 97 -3.87 -8.46 0.45
C SER A 97 -2.67 -7.52 0.52
N GLN A 98 -2.76 -6.45 1.32
CA GLN A 98 -1.63 -5.53 1.51
C GLN A 98 -0.69 -5.95 2.65
N TRP A 99 -1.25 -6.36 3.80
CA TRP A 99 -0.48 -6.51 5.03
C TRP A 99 -0.06 -7.94 5.33
N ASN A 100 -0.66 -8.92 4.66
CA ASN A 100 -0.30 -10.33 4.79
C ASN A 100 0.43 -10.86 3.54
N ASP A 101 1.12 -9.98 2.83
CA ASP A 101 1.99 -10.34 1.71
C ASP A 101 3.47 -10.23 2.15
N PRO A 102 4.10 -11.33 2.56
CA PRO A 102 5.49 -11.33 3.01
C PRO A 102 6.48 -11.08 1.86
N GLY A 103 6.03 -11.21 0.62
CA GLY A 103 6.78 -10.94 -0.59
C GLY A 103 6.70 -9.49 -1.07
N TYR A 104 5.88 -8.66 -0.43
CA TYR A 104 5.70 -7.25 -0.82
C TYR A 104 5.44 -7.08 -2.32
N GLN A 105 4.59 -7.93 -2.88
CA GLN A 105 4.24 -7.96 -4.31
C GLN A 105 5.38 -8.44 -5.23
N ALA A 106 6.54 -8.81 -4.70
CA ALA A 106 7.67 -9.25 -5.53
C ALA A 106 7.32 -10.48 -6.36
N GLN A 107 6.60 -11.46 -5.80
CA GLN A 107 6.23 -12.68 -6.49
C GLN A 107 5.38 -12.41 -7.74
N ILE A 108 4.34 -11.61 -7.62
CA ILE A 108 3.47 -11.23 -8.75
C ILE A 108 4.28 -10.48 -9.82
N THR A 109 5.16 -9.60 -9.37
CA THR A 109 6.03 -8.82 -10.26
C THR A 109 7.01 -9.71 -11.01
N ILE A 110 7.65 -10.66 -10.33
CA ILE A 110 8.60 -11.61 -10.95
C ILE A 110 7.87 -12.52 -11.94
N GLU A 111 6.69 -13.03 -11.60
CA GLU A 111 5.86 -13.83 -12.52
C GLU A 111 5.49 -13.05 -13.77
N TRP A 112 5.12 -11.77 -13.62
CA TRP A 112 4.78 -10.93 -14.75
C TRP A 112 5.98 -10.74 -15.69
N TYR A 113 7.15 -10.41 -15.14
CA TYR A 113 8.39 -10.28 -15.94
C TYR A 113 8.81 -11.61 -16.56
N SER A 114 8.66 -12.71 -15.84
CA SER A 114 8.98 -14.05 -16.33
C SER A 114 8.19 -14.44 -17.58
N ARG A 115 6.92 -14.05 -17.66
CA ARG A 115 6.07 -14.32 -18.82
C ARG A 115 6.47 -13.56 -20.09
N HIS A 116 7.31 -12.52 -19.95
CA HIS A 116 7.75 -11.66 -21.05
C HIS A 116 9.24 -11.83 -21.39
N ARG A 117 9.86 -12.90 -20.90
CA ARG A 117 11.28 -13.21 -21.12
C ARG A 117 11.43 -14.67 -21.51
N ASP A 118 12.22 -14.92 -22.59
CA ASP A 118 12.49 -16.27 -23.09
C ASP A 118 13.79 -16.86 -22.54
N ASP A 119 14.65 -16.06 -21.89
CA ASP A 119 16.01 -16.42 -21.46
C ASP A 119 16.12 -16.68 -19.97
N GLN A 120 15.26 -17.54 -19.40
CA GLN A 120 15.25 -17.81 -17.98
C GLN A 120 16.03 -19.08 -17.63
N SER A 121 16.81 -19.02 -16.55
CA SER A 121 17.49 -20.20 -16.02
C SER A 121 16.51 -21.15 -15.32
N ASP A 122 16.82 -22.46 -15.34
CA ASP A 122 16.03 -23.47 -14.62
C ASP A 122 15.91 -23.16 -13.12
N LEU A 123 16.96 -22.57 -12.54
CA LEU A 123 16.96 -22.14 -11.15
C LEU A 123 15.93 -21.02 -10.90
N ALA A 124 15.83 -20.05 -11.80
CA ALA A 124 14.82 -18.99 -11.71
C ALA A 124 13.41 -19.59 -11.81
N LEU A 125 13.16 -20.45 -12.77
CA LEU A 125 11.87 -21.12 -12.94
C LEU A 125 11.48 -21.97 -11.73
N TYR A 126 12.45 -22.65 -11.10
CA TYR A 126 12.23 -23.41 -9.87
C TYR A 126 11.72 -22.54 -8.71
N PHE A 127 12.23 -21.31 -8.55
CA PHE A 127 11.80 -20.39 -7.52
C PHE A 127 10.54 -19.57 -7.91
N ILE A 128 10.25 -19.43 -9.20
CA ILE A 128 9.07 -18.69 -9.65
C ILE A 128 7.83 -19.59 -9.69
N TYR A 129 7.95 -20.82 -10.25
CA TYR A 129 6.81 -21.69 -10.51
C TYR A 129 6.92 -23.08 -9.84
N GLY A 130 8.10 -23.46 -9.35
CA GLY A 130 8.37 -24.76 -8.79
C GLY A 130 8.30 -24.82 -7.26
N ASN A 131 8.78 -25.94 -6.70
CA ASN A 131 8.79 -26.17 -5.25
C ASN A 131 9.66 -25.18 -4.45
N GLY A 132 10.64 -24.55 -5.10
CA GLY A 132 11.45 -23.50 -4.49
C GLY A 132 10.61 -22.31 -4.04
N ARG A 133 9.53 -21.98 -4.77
CA ARG A 133 8.54 -20.99 -4.39
C ARG A 133 7.93 -21.28 -3.02
N LEU A 134 7.43 -22.50 -2.80
CA LEU A 134 6.78 -22.88 -1.54
C LEU A 134 7.73 -22.79 -0.35
N ILE A 135 8.99 -23.15 -0.55
CA ILE A 135 10.04 -23.02 0.49
C ILE A 135 10.26 -21.54 0.81
N LEU A 136 10.44 -20.71 -0.22
CA LEU A 136 10.66 -19.28 -0.04
C LEU A 136 9.47 -18.60 0.66
N GLU A 137 8.26 -18.86 0.19
CA GLU A 137 7.03 -18.32 0.80
C GLU A 137 6.88 -18.75 2.25
N SER A 138 7.22 -20.01 2.58
CA SER A 138 7.17 -20.51 3.96
C SER A 138 8.15 -19.78 4.88
N ILE A 139 9.39 -19.57 4.43
CA ILE A 139 10.41 -18.82 5.18
C ILE A 139 9.97 -17.37 5.37
N MET A 140 9.48 -16.73 4.32
CA MET A 140 9.04 -15.33 4.36
C MET A 140 7.81 -15.16 5.25
N ASN A 141 6.85 -16.08 5.21
CA ASN A 141 5.69 -16.07 6.10
C ASN A 141 6.10 -16.20 7.57
N PHE A 142 7.02 -17.12 7.88
CA PHE A 142 7.55 -17.28 9.24
C PHE A 142 8.26 -16.02 9.74
N TYR A 143 9.10 -15.44 8.89
CA TYR A 143 9.79 -14.18 9.19
C TYR A 143 8.80 -13.02 9.42
N HIS A 144 7.85 -12.86 8.53
CA HIS A 144 6.81 -11.83 8.60
C HIS A 144 5.99 -11.96 9.91
N PHE A 145 5.51 -13.17 10.20
CA PHE A 145 4.78 -13.46 11.43
C PHE A 145 5.61 -13.13 12.66
N THR A 146 6.88 -13.53 12.69
CA THR A 146 7.78 -13.26 13.83
C THR A 146 7.94 -11.76 14.08
N ILE A 147 8.15 -10.97 13.03
CA ILE A 147 8.28 -9.51 13.16
C ILE A 147 6.96 -8.87 13.64
N LEU A 148 5.83 -9.26 13.09
CA LEU A 148 4.53 -8.74 13.52
C LEU A 148 4.22 -9.12 14.97
N LEU A 149 4.55 -10.35 15.39
CA LEU A 149 4.37 -10.79 16.78
C LEU A 149 5.22 -9.94 17.73
N GLY A 150 6.51 -9.79 17.46
CA GLY A 150 7.41 -8.98 18.28
C GLY A 150 6.99 -7.51 18.36
N SER A 151 6.55 -6.95 17.22
CA SER A 151 6.02 -5.57 17.16
C SER A 151 4.74 -5.39 17.95
N SER A 152 3.86 -6.40 17.97
CA SER A 152 2.64 -6.40 18.75
C SER A 152 2.96 -6.41 20.26
N ILE A 153 3.95 -7.21 20.68
CA ILE A 153 4.44 -7.22 22.06
C ILE A 153 5.00 -5.85 22.46
N PHE A 154 5.81 -5.25 21.58
CA PHE A 154 6.33 -3.89 21.76
C PHE A 154 5.20 -2.88 21.97
N ALA A 155 4.23 -2.84 21.06
CA ALA A 155 3.12 -1.90 21.11
C ALA A 155 2.32 -2.05 22.42
N PHE A 156 2.02 -3.29 22.81
CA PHE A 156 1.30 -3.58 24.05
C PHE A 156 2.07 -3.14 25.30
N CYS A 157 3.38 -3.39 25.36
CA CYS A 157 4.22 -2.96 26.48
C CYS A 157 4.38 -1.44 26.55
N SER A 158 4.49 -0.77 25.40
CA SER A 158 4.67 0.68 25.30
C SER A 158 3.41 1.44 25.72
N LEU A 159 2.24 0.97 25.28
CA LEU A 159 0.95 1.54 25.68
C LEU A 159 0.73 1.45 27.20
N ARG A 160 1.12 0.33 27.84
CA ARG A 160 1.01 0.17 29.28
C ARG A 160 1.90 1.12 30.10
N LYS A 161 3.03 1.53 29.52
CA LYS A 161 4.01 2.38 30.20
C LYS A 161 3.87 3.86 29.88
N HIS A 162 2.96 4.22 28.96
CA HIS A 162 2.79 5.59 28.45
C HIS A 162 4.09 6.24 27.92
N GLU A 163 4.96 5.43 27.30
CA GLU A 163 6.22 5.90 26.71
C GLU A 163 5.94 6.58 25.38
N LEU A 164 5.99 7.91 25.35
CA LEU A 164 5.61 8.72 24.19
C LEU A 164 6.35 8.34 22.91
N THR A 165 7.68 8.20 22.97
CA THR A 165 8.51 7.87 21.79
C THR A 165 8.12 6.53 21.18
N ASN A 166 7.92 5.52 22.01
CA ASN A 166 7.54 4.19 21.56
C ASN A 166 6.09 4.17 21.03
N THR A 167 5.22 4.97 21.62
CA THR A 167 3.85 5.15 21.16
C THR A 167 3.81 5.79 19.77
N LEU A 168 4.69 6.76 19.48
CA LEU A 168 4.80 7.40 18.16
C LEU A 168 5.15 6.40 17.04
N LEU A 169 6.08 5.46 17.28
CA LEU A 169 6.40 4.42 16.30
C LEU A 169 5.18 3.54 15.98
N SER A 170 4.46 3.13 17.01
CA SER A 170 3.22 2.35 16.84
C SER A 170 2.16 3.15 16.07
N LEU A 171 2.02 4.45 16.36
CA LEU A 171 1.10 5.34 15.65
C LEU A 171 1.46 5.52 14.18
N CYS A 172 2.75 5.52 13.81
CA CYS A 172 3.16 5.56 12.39
C CYS A 172 2.66 4.33 11.63
N VAL A 173 2.79 3.13 12.20
CA VAL A 173 2.29 1.89 11.60
C VAL A 173 0.76 1.90 11.53
N PHE A 174 0.10 2.30 12.61
CA PHE A 174 -1.36 2.46 12.65
C PHE A 174 -1.87 3.49 11.62
N GLY A 175 -1.18 4.62 11.51
CA GLY A 175 -1.48 5.64 10.51
C GLY A 175 -1.40 5.09 9.09
N GLY A 176 -0.41 4.23 8.82
CA GLY A 176 -0.31 3.50 7.55
C GLY A 176 -1.50 2.58 7.30
N TYR A 177 -1.97 1.84 8.31
CA TYR A 177 -3.17 1.02 8.20
C TYR A 177 -4.39 1.85 7.82
N PHE A 178 -4.65 2.95 8.52
CA PHE A 178 -5.77 3.83 8.22
C PHE A 178 -5.65 4.50 6.86
N PHE A 179 -4.47 4.98 6.49
CA PHE A 179 -4.24 5.63 5.21
C PHE A 179 -4.61 4.71 4.04
N HIS A 180 -4.11 3.49 4.04
CA HIS A 180 -4.33 2.54 2.96
C HIS A 180 -5.73 1.91 2.95
N LEU A 181 -6.55 2.08 3.99
CA LEU A 181 -7.96 1.71 3.89
C LEU A 181 -8.71 2.52 2.83
N PHE A 182 -8.37 3.80 2.69
CA PHE A 182 -9.06 4.73 1.78
C PHE A 182 -8.25 5.06 0.54
N TRP A 183 -6.94 4.90 0.58
CA TRP A 183 -6.02 5.10 -0.54
C TRP A 183 -5.83 3.82 -1.32
N GLU A 184 -5.17 3.90 -2.50
CA GLU A 184 -4.68 2.71 -3.20
C GLU A 184 -3.94 1.78 -2.23
N ALA A 185 -4.20 0.48 -2.33
CA ALA A 185 -3.49 -0.56 -1.61
C ALA A 185 -2.53 -1.32 -2.53
N GLY A 186 -1.58 -2.03 -1.94
CA GLY A 186 -0.65 -2.90 -2.65
C GLY A 186 0.39 -3.45 -1.69
N GLY A 187 0.79 -4.71 -1.85
CA GLY A 187 1.77 -5.37 -0.97
C GLY A 187 3.07 -4.58 -0.81
N ARG A 188 3.55 -3.97 -1.89
CA ARG A 188 4.78 -3.14 -1.90
C ARG A 188 4.76 -1.96 -0.91
N TYR A 189 3.58 -1.41 -0.61
CA TYR A 189 3.47 -0.31 0.35
C TYR A 189 3.64 -0.77 1.80
N GLY A 190 3.45 -2.06 2.08
CA GLY A 190 3.70 -2.64 3.39
C GLY A 190 5.16 -2.62 3.81
N LEU A 191 6.11 -2.64 2.85
CA LEU A 191 7.54 -2.77 3.13
C LEU A 191 8.09 -1.66 4.05
N CYS A 192 7.74 -0.40 3.82
CA CYS A 192 8.24 0.71 4.64
C CYS A 192 7.78 0.60 6.10
N TYR A 193 6.56 0.18 6.33
CA TYR A 193 6.03 -0.04 7.68
C TYR A 193 6.65 -1.28 8.32
N PHE A 194 6.91 -2.33 7.53
CA PHE A 194 7.58 -3.51 8.02
C PHE A 194 9.01 -3.21 8.48
N VAL A 195 9.75 -2.35 7.76
CA VAL A 195 11.06 -1.87 8.20
C VAL A 195 10.96 -1.15 9.55
N LEU A 196 9.91 -0.36 9.78
CA LEU A 196 9.67 0.25 11.11
C LEU A 196 9.35 -0.79 12.17
N CYS A 197 8.75 -1.92 11.82
CA CYS A 197 8.45 -3.01 12.75
C CYS A 197 9.71 -3.77 13.21
N LEU A 198 10.82 -3.76 12.47
CA LEU A 198 12.03 -4.49 12.83
C LEU A 198 12.59 -4.10 14.22
N PRO A 199 12.90 -2.81 14.51
CA PRO A 199 13.37 -2.42 15.84
C PRO A 199 12.30 -2.63 16.91
N MET A 200 11.00 -2.46 16.58
CA MET A 200 9.91 -2.74 17.50
C MET A 200 9.88 -4.21 17.91
N ALA A 201 10.02 -5.12 16.93
CA ALA A 201 10.05 -6.56 17.19
C ALA A 201 11.25 -6.99 18.03
N ALA A 202 12.44 -6.49 17.70
CA ALA A 202 13.66 -6.76 18.46
C ALA A 202 13.49 -6.35 19.93
N TRP A 203 12.98 -5.14 20.18
CA TRP A 203 12.72 -4.66 21.54
C TRP A 203 11.60 -5.47 22.22
N GLY A 204 10.54 -5.83 21.52
CA GLY A 204 9.44 -6.64 22.04
C GLY A 204 9.92 -7.99 22.56
N PHE A 205 10.73 -8.71 21.79
CA PHE A 205 11.31 -9.99 22.22
C PHE A 205 12.32 -9.83 23.34
N TRP A 206 13.21 -8.82 23.25
CA TRP A 206 14.15 -8.52 24.34
C TRP A 206 13.42 -8.31 25.67
N LYS A 207 12.29 -7.62 25.64
CA LYS A 207 11.50 -7.34 26.85
C LYS A 207 10.90 -8.60 27.49
N LEU A 208 10.57 -9.61 26.69
CA LEU A 208 10.10 -10.90 27.21
C LEU A 208 11.22 -11.66 27.92
N THR A 209 12.43 -11.64 27.36
CA THR A 209 13.58 -12.37 27.89
C THR A 209 14.23 -11.66 29.10
N SER A 210 14.15 -10.33 29.18
CA SER A 210 14.73 -9.53 30.25
C SER A 210 13.88 -9.44 31.52
N ARG A 211 12.73 -10.10 31.58
CA ARG A 211 11.87 -10.17 32.77
C ARG A 211 12.28 -11.28 33.75
N GLN A 212 13.39 -11.94 33.50
CA GLN A 212 14.04 -12.81 34.48
C GLN A 212 15.04 -12.01 35.30
#